data_5205db23ef57fb5040fabc9c035ee63e
#
_entry.id   5205db23ef57fb5040fabc9c035ee63e
#
_cell.length_a   1.000
_cell.length_b   1.000
_cell.length_c   1.000
_cell.angle_alpha   90.00
_cell.angle_beta   90.00
_cell.angle_gamma   90.00
#
_symmetry.space_group_name_H-M   'P 1'
#
loop_
_entity.id
_entity.type
_entity.pdbx_description
1 polymer ?
#
loop_
_entity_poly.entity_id
_entity_poly.type
_entity_poly.pdbx_seq_one_letter_code
_entity_poly.pdbx_strand_id
1 'polypeptide(L)' 'SYVDKRVSEYPSIVDQLDKIYHEGIDAWKSDIKTIKDKYPKGSE' A
#
# COMPACT_ATOMS: atom_id res chain seq x y z
N SER A 1 -12.98 1.25 -9.21
CA SER A 1 -12.74 -0.13 -8.80
C SER A 1 -11.85 -0.16 -7.55
N TYR A 2 -11.79 -1.30 -6.89
CA TYR A 2 -10.94 -1.42 -5.70
C TYR A 2 -9.46 -1.20 -6.06
N VAL A 3 -9.05 -1.55 -7.25
CA VAL A 3 -7.68 -1.31 -7.73
C VAL A 3 -7.39 0.19 -7.79
N ASP A 4 -8.29 0.95 -8.40
CA ASP A 4 -8.13 2.40 -8.51
C ASP A 4 -8.10 3.06 -7.14
N LYS A 5 -8.95 2.63 -6.22
CA LYS A 5 -8.98 3.16 -4.86
C LYS A 5 -7.69 2.87 -4.11
N ARG A 6 -7.16 1.65 -4.23
CA ARG A 6 -5.88 1.27 -3.62
C ARG A 6 -4.74 2.12 -4.17
N VAL A 7 -4.66 2.24 -5.50
CA VAL A 7 -3.58 2.99 -6.16
C VAL A 7 -3.59 4.45 -5.73
N SER A 8 -4.77 5.05 -5.59
CA SER A 8 -4.87 6.46 -5.19
C SER A 8 -4.37 6.70 -3.75
N GLU A 9 -4.35 5.68 -2.91
CA GLU A 9 -3.87 5.81 -1.54
C GLU A 9 -2.45 5.32 -1.32
N TYR A 10 -1.86 4.62 -2.29
CA TYR A 10 -0.47 4.19 -2.16
C TYR A 10 0.47 5.39 -2.19
N PRO A 11 1.53 5.39 -1.38
CA PRO A 11 2.58 6.39 -1.50
C PRO A 11 3.25 6.32 -2.87
N SER A 12 4.00 7.34 -3.23
CA SER A 12 4.77 7.31 -4.48
C SER A 12 5.76 6.14 -4.45
N ILE A 13 6.21 5.70 -5.63
CA ILE A 13 7.20 4.62 -5.72
C ILE A 13 8.48 4.99 -4.98
N VAL A 14 8.91 6.25 -5.06
CA VAL A 14 10.10 6.72 -4.35
C VAL A 14 9.91 6.59 -2.84
N ASP A 15 8.77 7.02 -2.32
CA ASP A 15 8.47 6.93 -0.89
C ASP A 15 8.39 5.47 -0.43
N GLN A 16 7.83 4.58 -1.25
CA GLN A 16 7.78 3.16 -0.94
C GLN A 16 9.18 2.54 -0.86
N LEU A 17 10.05 2.89 -1.80
CA LEU A 17 11.43 2.42 -1.78
C LEU A 17 12.18 2.93 -0.56
N ASP A 18 12.01 4.20 -0.19
CA ASP A 18 12.61 4.77 1.00
C ASP A 18 12.11 4.07 2.26
N LYS A 19 10.84 3.76 2.33
CA LYS A 19 10.24 3.03 3.45
C LYS A 19 10.90 1.67 3.62
N ILE A 20 11.06 0.93 2.54
CA ILE A 20 11.71 -0.37 2.55
C ILE A 20 13.16 -0.25 3.04
N TYR A 21 13.86 0.75 2.54
CA TYR A 21 15.26 0.97 2.90
C TYR A 21 15.43 1.31 4.38
N HIS A 22 14.60 2.23 4.90
CA HIS A 22 14.76 2.73 6.28
C HIS A 22 14.10 1.86 7.34
N GLU A 23 12.98 1.22 7.01
CA GLU A 23 12.17 0.50 8.00
C GLU A 23 12.05 -0.99 7.75
N GLY A 24 12.50 -1.46 6.59
CA GLY A 24 12.44 -2.87 6.22
C GLY A 24 11.16 -3.23 5.47
N ILE A 25 11.22 -4.37 4.80
CA ILE A 25 10.15 -4.81 3.92
C ILE A 25 8.88 -5.18 4.70
N ASP A 26 9.00 -5.63 5.93
CA ASP A 26 7.84 -6.01 6.74
C ASP A 26 7.01 -4.77 7.11
N ALA A 27 7.65 -3.65 7.41
CA ALA A 27 6.94 -2.39 7.67
C ALA A 27 6.21 -1.90 6.41
N TRP A 28 6.86 -2.00 5.25
CA TRP A 28 6.24 -1.65 3.99
C TRP A 28 5.03 -2.55 3.70
N LYS A 29 5.16 -3.86 3.89
CA LYS A 29 4.06 -4.80 3.70
C LYS A 29 2.88 -4.49 4.60
N SER A 30 3.14 -4.10 5.84
CA SER A 30 2.08 -3.73 6.77
C SER A 30 1.29 -2.53 6.29
N ASP A 31 1.98 -1.51 5.78
CA ASP A 31 1.32 -0.32 5.24
C ASP A 31 0.46 -0.66 4.02
N ILE A 32 0.99 -1.47 3.11
CA ILE A 32 0.26 -1.88 1.92
C ILE A 32 -0.96 -2.74 2.29
N LYS A 33 -0.80 -3.63 3.26
CA LYS A 33 -1.90 -4.46 3.75
C LYS A 33 -3.03 -3.61 4.31
N THR A 34 -2.71 -2.56 5.05
CA THR A 34 -3.70 -1.64 5.61
C THR A 34 -4.56 -1.03 4.50
N ILE A 35 -3.94 -0.61 3.41
CA ILE A 35 -4.66 -0.05 2.26
C ILE A 35 -5.50 -1.12 1.57
N LYS A 36 -4.97 -2.32 1.39
CA LYS A 36 -5.70 -3.42 0.77
C LYS A 36 -6.90 -3.85 1.61
N ASP A 37 -6.77 -3.85 2.92
CA ASP A 37 -7.86 -4.20 3.83
C ASP A 37 -8.96 -3.13 3.81
N LYS A 38 -8.59 -1.88 3.60
CA LYS A 38 -9.53 -0.77 3.47
C LYS A 38 -10.37 -0.89 2.20
N TYR A 39 -9.79 -1.42 1.14
CA TYR A 39 -10.46 -1.64 -0.14
C TYR A 39 -10.27 -3.11 -0.56
N PRO A 40 -10.96 -4.05 0.10
CA PRO A 40 -10.76 -5.47 -0.19
C PRO A 40 -11.24 -5.84 -1.59
N LYS A 41 -10.63 -6.87 -2.14
CA LYS A 41 -11.02 -7.40 -3.45
C LYS A 41 -12.48 -7.81 -3.42
N GLY A 42 -13.24 -7.34 -4.38
CA GLY A 42 -14.68 -7.63 -4.45
C GLY A 42 -15.57 -6.65 -3.70
N SER A 43 -15.02 -5.58 -3.14
CA SER A 43 -15.78 -4.58 -2.38
C SER A 43 -16.53 -3.58 -3.25
N GLU A 44 -16.53 -3.76 -4.54
CA GLU A 44 -17.19 -2.86 -5.49
C GLU A 44 -18.66 -3.17 -5.66
#